data_0155815ed8b1d881955e34fd806cec20
#
_entry.id   0155815ed8b1d881955e34fd806cec20
#
_cell.length_a   1.000
_cell.length_b   1.000
_cell.length_c   1.000
_cell.angle_alpha   90.00
_cell.angle_beta   90.00
_cell.angle_gamma   90.00
#
_symmetry.space_group_name_H-M   'P 1'
#
loop_
_entity.id
_entity.type
_entity.pdbx_description
1 polymer ?
#
loop_
_entity_poly.entity_id
_entity_poly.type
_entity_poly.pdbx_seq_one_letter_code
_entity_poly.pdbx_strand_id
1 'polypeptide(L)'
;VGADLQQWAKLRLRLALLFQDGALFDSMSVGENVAFPLWIHQKATSEKAAVQARDRLKELDLEASFDYRPSDLSAGEKKRVALARALIMEPEILFFDEPTTGLDPLLSDQVDDLIMLTLHRSQATVVVVSHDIPATLKLAHNVSMIYDGGIILSGPPEEFKRSENPVIRQFLAGEAEGPMGFLD
;
A
#
# COMPACT_ATOMS: atom_id res chain seq x y z
N VAL A 1 -12.40 -19.92 9.93
CA VAL A 1 -13.26 -18.79 9.62
C VAL A 1 -14.44 -18.79 10.58
N GLY A 2 -14.33 -18.35 11.83
CA GLY A 2 -15.35 -18.37 12.85
C GLY A 2 -15.21 -17.23 13.87
N ALA A 3 -14.52 -16.15 13.48
CA ALA A 3 -14.38 -14.99 14.35
C ALA A 3 -15.73 -14.24 14.47
N ASP A 4 -16.09 -13.84 15.69
CA ASP A 4 -17.24 -12.99 15.93
C ASP A 4 -16.97 -11.52 15.54
N LEU A 5 -18.01 -10.67 15.55
CA LEU A 5 -17.89 -9.26 15.16
C LEU A 5 -16.88 -8.48 16.03
N GLN A 6 -16.74 -8.83 17.30
CA GLN A 6 -15.79 -8.14 18.20
C GLN A 6 -14.34 -8.56 17.89
N GLN A 7 -14.12 -9.82 17.58
CA GLN A 7 -12.82 -10.33 17.14
C GLN A 7 -12.41 -9.68 15.80
N TRP A 8 -13.34 -9.55 14.86
CA TRP A 8 -13.10 -8.85 13.60
C TRP A 8 -12.78 -7.37 13.81
N ALA A 9 -13.47 -6.70 14.72
CA ALA A 9 -13.20 -5.29 15.04
C ALA A 9 -11.77 -5.11 15.59
N LYS A 10 -11.34 -6.00 16.51
CA LYS A 10 -9.96 -5.97 17.04
C LYS A 10 -8.92 -6.26 15.98
N LEU A 11 -9.18 -7.23 15.10
CA LEU A 11 -8.26 -7.58 14.01
C LEU A 11 -8.06 -6.40 13.05
N ARG A 12 -9.15 -5.71 12.67
CA ARG A 12 -9.09 -4.54 11.78
C ARG A 12 -8.22 -3.40 12.31
N LEU A 13 -8.08 -3.24 13.62
CA LEU A 13 -7.20 -2.23 14.21
C LEU A 13 -5.70 -2.55 14.00
N ARG A 14 -5.39 -3.81 13.71
CA ARG A 14 -4.02 -4.28 13.42
C ARG A 14 -3.70 -4.28 11.94
N LEU A 15 -4.67 -3.99 11.09
CA LEU A 15 -4.56 -4.00 9.65
C LEU A 15 -4.68 -2.58 9.11
N ALA A 16 -3.89 -2.23 8.12
CA ALA A 16 -4.10 -1.03 7.34
C ALA A 16 -4.09 -1.36 5.84
N LEU A 17 -4.82 -0.58 5.07
CA LEU A 17 -4.95 -0.72 3.63
C LEU A 17 -4.69 0.61 2.96
N LEU A 18 -3.75 0.62 2.01
CA LEU A 18 -3.54 1.70 1.08
C LEU A 18 -4.21 1.32 -0.25
N PHE A 19 -5.26 2.05 -0.59
CA PHE A 19 -5.96 1.90 -1.86
C PHE A 19 -5.19 2.52 -3.02
N GLN A 20 -5.43 2.05 -4.22
CA GLN A 20 -4.82 2.52 -5.46
C GLN A 20 -4.86 4.05 -5.60
N ASP A 21 -6.00 4.70 -5.33
CA ASP A 21 -6.19 6.16 -5.43
C ASP A 21 -5.95 6.89 -4.09
N GLY A 22 -5.43 6.18 -3.08
CA GLY A 22 -5.23 6.71 -1.75
C GLY A 22 -6.51 6.92 -0.94
N ALA A 23 -7.68 7.00 -1.55
CA ALA A 23 -9.01 7.18 -0.93
C ALA A 23 -9.04 8.28 0.15
N LEU A 24 -8.43 9.45 -0.12
CA LEU A 24 -8.47 10.58 0.78
C LEU A 24 -9.86 11.23 0.81
N PHE A 25 -10.21 11.77 1.97
CA PHE A 25 -11.45 12.54 2.12
C PHE A 25 -11.23 13.98 1.62
N ASP A 26 -11.84 14.35 0.49
CA ASP A 26 -11.71 15.68 -0.12
C ASP A 26 -12.24 16.82 0.78
N SER A 27 -13.18 16.51 1.65
CA SER A 27 -13.76 17.45 2.62
C SER A 27 -12.86 17.73 3.82
N MET A 28 -11.78 16.97 3.99
CA MET A 28 -10.83 17.08 5.09
C MET A 28 -9.50 17.66 4.62
N SER A 29 -8.78 18.38 5.50
CA SER A 29 -7.40 18.74 5.24
C SER A 29 -6.48 17.50 5.25
N VAL A 30 -5.25 17.66 4.81
CA VAL A 30 -4.20 16.65 4.88
C VAL A 30 -4.01 16.14 6.31
N GLY A 31 -3.86 17.08 7.26
CA GLY A 31 -3.72 16.73 8.67
C GLY A 31 -4.95 16.00 9.24
N GLU A 32 -6.15 16.42 8.86
CA GLU A 32 -7.39 15.78 9.26
C GLU A 32 -7.52 14.37 8.67
N ASN A 33 -7.14 14.16 7.41
CA ASN A 33 -7.08 12.84 6.81
C ASN A 33 -6.18 11.89 7.60
N VAL A 34 -4.98 12.34 7.96
CA VAL A 34 -4.02 11.52 8.72
C VAL A 34 -4.51 11.29 10.15
N ALA A 35 -5.11 12.29 10.80
CA ALA A 35 -5.63 12.19 12.16
C ALA A 35 -6.91 11.35 12.29
N PHE A 36 -7.67 11.17 11.20
CA PHE A 36 -8.98 10.54 11.20
C PHE A 36 -9.04 9.17 11.90
N PRO A 37 -8.12 8.21 11.66
CA PRO A 37 -8.14 6.92 12.36
C PRO A 37 -8.00 7.07 13.89
N LEU A 38 -7.24 8.05 14.37
CA LEU A 38 -7.06 8.29 15.81
C LEU A 38 -8.37 8.75 16.47
N TRP A 39 -9.15 9.59 15.76
CA TRP A 39 -10.46 10.04 16.29
C TRP A 39 -11.45 8.90 16.37
N ILE A 40 -11.50 8.07 15.36
CA ILE A 40 -12.50 6.99 15.27
C ILE A 40 -12.16 5.84 16.22
N HIS A 41 -10.91 5.44 16.32
CA HIS A 41 -10.52 4.21 17.00
C HIS A 41 -9.93 4.45 18.40
N GLN A 42 -9.19 5.52 18.60
CA GLN A 42 -8.55 5.83 19.88
C GLN A 42 -9.31 6.90 20.69
N LYS A 43 -10.36 7.52 20.11
CA LYS A 43 -11.07 8.65 20.71
C LYS A 43 -10.13 9.77 21.15
N ALA A 44 -9.04 9.97 20.43
CA ALA A 44 -8.05 10.99 20.71
C ALA A 44 -8.68 12.38 20.61
N THR A 45 -8.25 13.32 21.46
CA THR A 45 -8.64 14.71 21.31
C THR A 45 -8.06 15.28 20.02
N SER A 46 -8.73 16.31 19.45
CA SER A 46 -8.27 16.93 18.19
C SER A 46 -6.83 17.42 18.29
N GLU A 47 -6.43 17.98 19.42
CA GLU A 47 -5.06 18.47 19.64
C GLU A 47 -4.02 17.34 19.61
N LYS A 48 -4.27 16.24 20.34
CA LYS A 48 -3.36 15.08 20.36
C LYS A 48 -3.24 14.42 18.99
N ALA A 49 -4.37 14.25 18.30
CA ALA A 49 -4.38 13.67 16.98
C ALA A 49 -3.66 14.57 15.96
N ALA A 50 -3.81 15.89 16.06
CA ALA A 50 -3.11 16.84 15.19
C ALA A 50 -1.58 16.79 15.39
N VAL A 51 -1.10 16.67 16.63
CA VAL A 51 0.34 16.53 16.91
C VAL A 51 0.88 15.25 16.26
N GLN A 52 0.23 14.10 16.49
CA GLN A 52 0.67 12.83 15.91
C GLN A 52 0.61 12.84 14.37
N ALA A 53 -0.41 13.49 13.80
CA ALA A 53 -0.52 13.64 12.35
C ALA A 53 0.61 14.49 11.78
N ARG A 54 1.00 15.59 12.46
CA ARG A 54 2.15 16.41 12.04
C ARG A 54 3.46 15.64 12.09
N ASP A 55 3.70 14.89 13.16
CA ASP A 55 4.90 14.08 13.31
C ASP A 55 4.98 13.03 12.19
N ARG A 56 3.86 12.38 11.88
CA ARG A 56 3.80 11.39 10.79
C ARG A 56 4.00 12.03 9.40
N LEU A 57 3.41 13.20 9.15
CA LEU A 57 3.60 13.95 7.90
C LEU A 57 5.03 14.43 7.73
N LYS A 58 5.69 14.82 8.84
CA LYS A 58 7.09 15.23 8.82
C LYS A 58 8.03 14.09 8.40
N GLU A 59 7.76 12.86 8.82
CA GLU A 59 8.54 11.68 8.38
C GLU A 59 8.46 11.44 6.87
N LEU A 60 7.44 12.01 6.21
CA LEU A 60 7.16 11.87 4.78
C LEU A 60 7.36 13.18 3.99
N ASP A 61 8.02 14.16 4.59
CA ASP A 61 8.30 15.50 4.00
C ASP A 61 7.03 16.26 3.56
N LEU A 62 5.94 16.12 4.33
CA LEU A 62 4.64 16.74 4.05
C LEU A 62 4.11 17.62 5.20
N GLU A 63 4.93 17.97 6.19
CA GLU A 63 4.50 18.80 7.33
C GLU A 63 3.93 20.14 6.88
N ALA A 64 4.55 20.77 5.86
CA ALA A 64 4.12 22.06 5.31
C ALA A 64 2.72 22.01 4.67
N SER A 65 2.28 20.83 4.24
CA SER A 65 0.98 20.63 3.60
C SER A 65 -0.15 20.29 4.57
N PHE A 66 0.08 20.35 5.88
CA PHE A 66 -0.88 19.93 6.90
C PHE A 66 -2.29 20.51 6.74
N ASP A 67 -2.36 21.81 6.41
CA ASP A 67 -3.63 22.54 6.27
C ASP A 67 -4.17 22.56 4.84
N TYR A 68 -3.46 21.95 3.87
CA TYR A 68 -3.89 21.85 2.46
C TYR A 68 -5.05 20.87 2.31
N ARG A 69 -5.77 20.99 1.20
CA ARG A 69 -6.77 20.01 0.77
C ARG A 69 -6.12 18.97 -0.15
N PRO A 70 -6.68 17.76 -0.25
CA PRO A 70 -6.19 16.77 -1.22
C PRO A 70 -6.13 17.29 -2.65
N SER A 71 -7.06 18.21 -3.04
CA SER A 71 -7.07 18.87 -4.35
C SER A 71 -5.80 19.69 -4.65
N ASP A 72 -5.12 20.17 -3.63
CA ASP A 72 -3.96 21.05 -3.75
C ASP A 72 -2.64 20.25 -3.91
N LEU A 73 -2.73 18.93 -3.79
CA LEU A 73 -1.59 18.02 -3.80
C LEU A 73 -1.38 17.37 -5.18
N SER A 74 -0.13 17.12 -5.52
CA SER A 74 0.25 16.23 -6.61
C SER A 74 -0.15 14.76 -6.32
N ALA A 75 -0.15 13.92 -7.35
CA ALA A 75 -0.49 12.50 -7.21
C ALA A 75 0.46 11.78 -6.21
N GLY A 76 1.77 12.05 -6.27
CA GLY A 76 2.75 11.48 -5.35
C GLY A 76 2.56 11.94 -3.90
N GLU A 77 2.22 13.22 -3.68
CA GLU A 77 1.91 13.73 -2.34
C GLU A 77 0.64 13.07 -1.78
N LYS A 78 -0.42 12.90 -2.59
CA LYS A 78 -1.64 12.19 -2.19
C LYS A 78 -1.34 10.76 -1.72
N LYS A 79 -0.48 10.05 -2.44
CA LYS A 79 -0.04 8.69 -2.05
C LYS A 79 0.69 8.71 -0.71
N ARG A 80 1.60 9.66 -0.49
CA ARG A 80 2.32 9.82 0.78
C ARG A 80 1.38 10.19 1.94
N VAL A 81 0.39 11.04 1.72
CA VAL A 81 -0.64 11.35 2.74
C VAL A 81 -1.47 10.11 3.07
N ALA A 82 -1.88 9.34 2.06
CA ALA A 82 -2.63 8.11 2.26
C ALA A 82 -1.82 7.07 3.05
N LEU A 83 -0.51 6.97 2.78
CA LEU A 83 0.41 6.15 3.54
C LEU A 83 0.55 6.65 4.99
N ALA A 84 0.70 7.97 5.20
CA ALA A 84 0.73 8.57 6.54
C ALA A 84 -0.50 8.16 7.35
N ARG A 85 -1.69 8.25 6.73
CA ARG A 85 -2.97 7.84 7.34
C ARG A 85 -3.00 6.35 7.66
N ALA A 86 -2.49 5.50 6.78
CA ALA A 86 -2.44 4.06 6.99
C ALA A 86 -1.52 3.68 8.16
N LEU A 87 -0.40 4.40 8.32
CA LEU A 87 0.62 4.14 9.33
C LEU A 87 0.35 4.76 10.70
N ILE A 88 -0.59 5.71 10.82
CA ILE A 88 -0.79 6.47 12.06
C ILE A 88 -1.20 5.59 13.26
N MET A 89 -1.84 4.45 12.99
CA MET A 89 -2.27 3.48 14.00
C MET A 89 -1.22 2.41 14.31
N GLU A 90 -0.03 2.49 13.71
CA GLU A 90 1.05 1.50 13.86
C GLU A 90 0.58 0.05 13.61
N PRO A 91 0.02 -0.23 12.43
CA PRO A 91 -0.56 -1.54 12.13
C PRO A 91 0.53 -2.64 12.08
N GLU A 92 0.12 -3.87 12.38
CA GLU A 92 0.98 -5.05 12.30
C GLU A 92 1.04 -5.61 10.87
N ILE A 93 0.01 -5.37 10.06
CA ILE A 93 -0.08 -5.81 8.68
C ILE A 93 -0.55 -4.64 7.80
N LEU A 94 0.19 -4.39 6.73
CA LEU A 94 -0.09 -3.37 5.74
C LEU A 94 -0.42 -4.03 4.40
N PHE A 95 -1.54 -3.65 3.81
CA PHE A 95 -1.90 -4.02 2.46
C PHE A 95 -1.73 -2.82 1.54
N PHE A 96 -1.02 -2.99 0.43
CA PHE A 96 -0.90 -2.02 -0.63
C PHE A 96 -1.57 -2.59 -1.88
N ASP A 97 -2.57 -1.87 -2.38
CA ASP A 97 -3.27 -2.22 -3.60
C ASP A 97 -2.84 -1.27 -4.71
N GLU A 98 -2.03 -1.78 -5.65
CA GLU A 98 -1.49 -1.05 -6.79
C GLU A 98 -0.87 0.32 -6.40
N PRO A 99 0.13 0.36 -5.49
CA PRO A 99 0.61 1.61 -4.90
C PRO A 99 1.25 2.57 -5.91
N THR A 100 1.81 2.06 -7.01
CA THR A 100 2.53 2.84 -8.02
C THR A 100 1.72 3.11 -9.29
N THR A 101 0.55 2.50 -9.42
CA THR A 101 -0.30 2.68 -10.60
C THR A 101 -0.69 4.14 -10.80
N GLY A 102 -0.55 4.62 -12.06
CA GLY A 102 -0.88 5.99 -12.46
C GLY A 102 0.20 7.01 -12.12
N LEU A 103 1.37 6.59 -11.65
CA LEU A 103 2.54 7.43 -11.42
C LEU A 103 3.52 7.30 -12.59
N ASP A 104 4.30 8.35 -12.81
CA ASP A 104 5.47 8.25 -13.69
C ASP A 104 6.59 7.41 -13.02
N PRO A 105 7.57 6.91 -13.79
CA PRO A 105 8.61 6.02 -13.26
C PRO A 105 9.38 6.59 -12.07
N LEU A 106 9.67 7.90 -12.07
CA LEU A 106 10.42 8.53 -10.98
C LEU A 106 9.61 8.57 -9.68
N LEU A 107 8.32 8.89 -9.77
CA LEU A 107 7.42 8.87 -8.62
C LEU A 107 7.14 7.44 -8.13
N SER A 108 7.09 6.46 -9.04
CA SER A 108 6.96 5.04 -8.70
C SER A 108 8.14 4.57 -7.85
N ASP A 109 9.37 4.85 -8.29
CA ASP A 109 10.58 4.52 -7.52
C ASP A 109 10.55 5.17 -6.12
N GLN A 110 10.09 6.42 -6.00
CA GLN A 110 9.96 7.08 -4.69
C GLN A 110 8.93 6.40 -3.79
N VAL A 111 7.83 5.91 -4.33
CA VAL A 111 6.82 5.16 -3.55
C VAL A 111 7.37 3.80 -3.13
N ASP A 112 8.10 3.11 -4.00
CA ASP A 112 8.76 1.84 -3.68
C ASP A 112 9.80 2.02 -2.56
N ASP A 113 10.64 3.05 -2.65
CA ASP A 113 11.60 3.38 -1.60
C ASP A 113 10.90 3.68 -0.26
N LEU A 114 9.75 4.35 -0.30
CA LEU A 114 8.93 4.63 0.86
C LEU A 114 8.32 3.37 1.47
N ILE A 115 7.86 2.43 0.64
CA ILE A 115 7.39 1.11 1.08
C ILE A 115 8.54 0.37 1.77
N MET A 116 9.74 0.36 1.17
CA MET A 116 10.92 -0.27 1.76
C MET A 116 11.34 0.38 3.09
N LEU A 117 11.34 1.71 3.15
CA LEU A 117 11.63 2.43 4.39
C LEU A 117 10.63 2.08 5.49
N THR A 118 9.35 1.95 5.12
CA THR A 118 8.28 1.54 6.04
C THR A 118 8.51 0.12 6.55
N LEU A 119 8.87 -0.82 5.66
CA LEU A 119 9.23 -2.19 6.02
C LEU A 119 10.39 -2.24 7.02
N HIS A 120 11.43 -1.44 6.80
CA HIS A 120 12.60 -1.43 7.67
C HIS A 120 12.34 -0.78 9.04
N ARG A 121 11.44 0.21 9.11
CA ARG A 121 11.15 0.95 10.35
C ARG A 121 10.04 0.32 11.19
N SER A 122 9.02 -0.19 10.54
CA SER A 122 7.93 -0.92 11.20
C SER A 122 8.25 -2.43 11.14
N GLN A 123 8.02 -3.16 12.21
CA GLN A 123 8.08 -4.63 12.16
C GLN A 123 6.80 -5.23 11.53
N ALA A 124 6.12 -4.46 10.70
CA ALA A 124 4.87 -4.87 10.07
C ALA A 124 5.12 -5.86 8.93
N THR A 125 4.21 -6.80 8.76
CA THR A 125 4.13 -7.60 7.54
C THR A 125 3.49 -6.77 6.44
N VAL A 126 4.12 -6.71 5.27
CA VAL A 126 3.57 -5.99 4.11
C VAL A 126 3.14 -6.96 3.04
N VAL A 127 1.93 -6.76 2.54
CA VAL A 127 1.37 -7.46 1.38
C VAL A 127 1.11 -6.44 0.28
N VAL A 128 1.73 -6.62 -0.86
CA VAL A 128 1.57 -5.74 -2.03
C VAL A 128 0.85 -6.50 -3.14
N VAL A 129 -0.22 -5.93 -3.67
CA VAL A 129 -0.83 -6.37 -4.91
C VAL A 129 -0.34 -5.42 -6.00
N SER A 130 0.31 -5.95 -7.02
CA SER A 130 0.86 -5.15 -8.11
C SER A 130 0.99 -5.97 -9.39
N HIS A 131 0.91 -5.29 -10.52
CA HIS A 131 1.27 -5.81 -11.84
C HIS A 131 2.69 -5.38 -12.26
N ASP A 132 3.37 -4.57 -11.46
CA ASP A 132 4.77 -4.18 -11.69
C ASP A 132 5.71 -5.32 -11.29
N ILE A 133 6.06 -6.15 -12.28
CA ILE A 133 6.89 -7.34 -12.08
C ILE A 133 8.31 -6.97 -11.61
N PRO A 134 9.02 -6.02 -12.26
CA PRO A 134 10.34 -5.60 -11.83
C PRO A 134 10.40 -5.16 -10.38
N ALA A 135 9.49 -4.27 -9.96
CA ALA A 135 9.39 -3.80 -8.58
C ALA A 135 9.06 -4.96 -7.62
N THR A 136 8.08 -5.80 -7.97
CA THR A 136 7.69 -6.96 -7.16
C THR A 136 8.86 -7.91 -6.92
N LEU A 137 9.60 -8.28 -7.97
CA LEU A 137 10.74 -9.20 -7.85
C LEU A 137 11.95 -8.59 -7.12
N LYS A 138 12.06 -7.26 -7.07
CA LYS A 138 13.10 -6.53 -6.36
C LYS A 138 12.79 -6.42 -4.86
N LEU A 139 11.52 -6.19 -4.51
CA LEU A 139 11.11 -5.81 -3.15
C LEU A 139 10.63 -6.99 -2.31
N ALA A 140 10.01 -8.00 -2.93
CA ALA A 140 9.33 -9.06 -2.21
C ALA A 140 10.29 -10.13 -1.67
N HIS A 141 10.02 -10.62 -0.46
CA HIS A 141 10.65 -11.84 0.08
C HIS A 141 9.95 -13.10 -0.46
N ASN A 142 8.65 -12.99 -0.71
CA ASN A 142 7.83 -14.06 -1.27
C ASN A 142 6.82 -13.47 -2.26
N VAL A 143 6.64 -14.13 -3.39
CA VAL A 143 5.71 -13.73 -4.44
C VAL A 143 4.66 -14.83 -4.60
N SER A 144 3.42 -14.44 -4.86
CA SER A 144 2.35 -15.38 -5.20
C SER A 144 1.66 -14.87 -6.47
N MET A 145 1.64 -15.68 -7.50
CA MET A 145 0.94 -15.35 -8.74
C MET A 145 -0.45 -15.99 -8.77
N ILE A 146 -1.45 -15.15 -8.96
CA ILE A 146 -2.85 -15.56 -9.12
C ILE A 146 -3.18 -15.57 -10.60
N TYR A 147 -3.73 -16.68 -11.07
CA TYR A 147 -4.23 -16.84 -12.43
C TYR A 147 -5.45 -17.76 -12.41
N ASP A 148 -6.48 -17.41 -13.17
CA ASP A 148 -7.73 -18.18 -13.30
C ASP A 148 -8.33 -18.59 -11.94
N GLY A 149 -8.38 -17.65 -11.00
CA GLY A 149 -8.96 -17.83 -9.65
C GLY A 149 -8.12 -18.67 -8.69
N GLY A 150 -6.91 -19.11 -9.08
CA GLY A 150 -6.02 -19.92 -8.25
C GLY A 150 -4.60 -19.35 -8.13
N ILE A 151 -3.89 -19.74 -7.06
CA ILE A 151 -2.47 -19.46 -6.93
C ILE A 151 -1.71 -20.53 -7.73
N ILE A 152 -1.01 -20.14 -8.80
CA ILE A 152 -0.27 -21.05 -9.68
C ILE A 152 1.19 -21.25 -9.28
N LEU A 153 1.76 -20.30 -8.53
CA LEU A 153 3.08 -20.41 -7.90
C LEU A 153 3.13 -19.50 -6.68
N SER A 154 3.78 -19.93 -5.63
CA SER A 154 4.11 -19.13 -4.46
C SER A 154 5.49 -19.51 -3.96
N GLY A 155 6.40 -18.55 -3.85
CA GLY A 155 7.79 -18.78 -3.45
C GLY A 155 8.65 -17.52 -3.54
N PRO A 156 9.94 -17.62 -3.25
CA PRO A 156 10.87 -16.51 -3.40
C PRO A 156 10.98 -16.06 -4.88
N PRO A 157 11.36 -14.81 -5.15
CA PRO A 157 11.48 -14.27 -6.52
C PRO A 157 12.28 -15.15 -7.48
N GLU A 158 13.30 -15.84 -6.99
CA GLU A 158 14.15 -16.70 -7.81
C GLU A 158 13.42 -17.94 -8.37
N GLU A 159 12.39 -18.42 -7.70
CA GLU A 159 11.54 -19.51 -8.23
C GLU A 159 10.72 -19.03 -9.43
N PHE A 160 10.23 -17.79 -9.39
CA PHE A 160 9.54 -17.20 -10.53
C PHE A 160 10.46 -17.05 -11.73
N LYS A 161 11.68 -16.53 -11.54
CA LYS A 161 12.66 -16.34 -12.61
C LYS A 161 13.06 -17.66 -13.28
N ARG A 162 13.02 -18.77 -12.56
CA ARG A 162 13.38 -20.11 -13.04
C ARG A 162 12.19 -20.94 -13.50
N SER A 163 10.98 -20.41 -13.34
CA SER A 163 9.76 -21.17 -13.64
C SER A 163 9.67 -21.52 -15.11
N GLU A 164 9.37 -22.80 -15.38
CA GLU A 164 9.09 -23.30 -16.74
C GLU A 164 7.59 -23.22 -17.08
N ASN A 165 6.74 -22.79 -16.12
CA ASN A 165 5.31 -22.63 -16.36
C ASN A 165 5.07 -21.58 -17.45
N PRO A 166 4.40 -21.93 -18.57
CA PRO A 166 4.27 -21.03 -19.71
C PRO A 166 3.47 -19.76 -19.39
N VAL A 167 2.52 -19.82 -18.45
CA VAL A 167 1.76 -18.63 -17.98
C VAL A 167 2.67 -17.66 -17.25
N ILE A 168 3.52 -18.18 -16.34
CA ILE A 168 4.47 -17.36 -15.59
C ILE A 168 5.50 -16.73 -16.52
N ARG A 169 6.03 -17.52 -17.47
CA ARG A 169 7.01 -17.02 -18.47
C ARG A 169 6.43 -15.91 -19.33
N GLN A 170 5.22 -16.11 -19.85
CA GLN A 170 4.52 -15.07 -20.62
C GLN A 170 4.36 -13.79 -19.81
N PHE A 171 3.91 -13.90 -18.55
CA PHE A 171 3.73 -12.76 -17.65
C PHE A 171 5.04 -12.02 -17.37
N LEU A 172 6.10 -12.77 -17.03
CA LEU A 172 7.44 -12.19 -16.78
C LEU A 172 8.05 -11.52 -18.01
N ALA A 173 7.79 -12.05 -19.20
CA ALA A 173 8.29 -11.52 -20.46
C ALA A 173 7.47 -10.33 -20.97
N GLY A 174 6.26 -10.10 -20.43
CA GLY A 174 5.34 -9.08 -20.93
C GLY A 174 4.84 -9.38 -22.36
N GLU A 175 4.77 -10.67 -22.75
CA GLU A 175 4.36 -11.08 -24.09
C GLU A 175 2.84 -11.07 -24.23
N ALA A 176 2.35 -10.50 -25.34
CA ALA A 176 0.92 -10.45 -25.63
C ALA A 176 0.36 -11.80 -26.09
N GLU A 177 1.19 -12.63 -26.74
CA GLU A 177 0.81 -13.94 -27.24
C GLU A 177 1.27 -15.04 -26.27
N GLY A 178 0.39 -15.99 -25.95
CA GLY A 178 0.71 -17.10 -25.06
C GLY A 178 -0.52 -17.73 -24.40
N PRO A 179 -0.32 -18.59 -23.39
CA PRO A 179 -1.41 -19.29 -22.71
C PRO A 179 -2.35 -18.36 -21.89
N MET A 180 -1.91 -17.17 -21.54
CA MET A 180 -2.80 -16.12 -21.01
C MET A 180 -3.51 -15.48 -22.21
N GLY A 181 -4.64 -16.06 -22.62
CA GLY A 181 -5.47 -15.46 -23.66
C GLY A 181 -6.01 -14.12 -23.21
N PHE A 182 -6.29 -13.19 -24.17
CA PHE A 182 -7.13 -12.04 -23.88
C PHE A 182 -8.50 -12.59 -23.48
N LEU A 183 -9.00 -12.17 -22.31
CA LEU A 183 -10.40 -12.39 -21.95
C LEU A 183 -11.23 -11.55 -22.95
N ASP A 184 -11.98 -12.22 -23.83
CA ASP A 184 -12.97 -11.61 -24.70
C ASP A 184 -14.11 -10.97 -23.88
#